data_9e1ac4ca020d6bfc2689da83cd0f7133
#
_entry.id   9e1ac4ca020d6bfc2689da83cd0f7133
#
_cell.length_a   1.000
_cell.length_b   1.000
_cell.length_c   1.000
_cell.angle_alpha   90.00
_cell.angle_beta   90.00
_cell.angle_gamma   90.00
#
_symmetry.space_group_name_H-M   'P 1'
#
loop_
_entity.id
_entity.type
_entity.pdbx_description
1 polymer ?
#
loop_
_entity_poly.entity_id
_entity_poly.type
_entity_poly.pdbx_seq_one_letter_code
_entity_poly.pdbx_strand_id
1 'polypeptide(L)'
;MSVWLSDEENRSSEYRNRQYSLTEEIRLNDTSDYAGWSEAGPEYDWRPIGVAAAFGGVFDGNGHTISGLYINADMEDDNTADARKNGGLFAQIFGGTVKNLNLTEVYIAVSGDALDTGAIAGSASKAEISDCTVDGLVIGYEGYTGGLVGNASGTIRGCEFDGIVRAAKDLDNDQAGQAYIGGI
;
A
#
# COMPACT_ATOMS: atom_id res chain seq x y z
N MET A 1 -14.40 -2.23 1.56
CA MET A 1 -13.63 -2.95 2.61
C MET A 1 -12.58 -2.07 3.28
N SER A 2 -11.77 -1.30 2.55
CA SER A 2 -10.71 -0.47 3.14
C SER A 2 -11.22 0.59 4.12
N VAL A 3 -12.24 1.35 3.74
CA VAL A 3 -12.88 2.35 4.61
C VAL A 3 -13.39 1.70 5.88
N TRP A 4 -14.07 0.55 5.76
CA TRP A 4 -14.61 -0.19 6.91
C TRP A 4 -13.52 -0.67 7.87
N LEU A 5 -12.39 -1.20 7.36
CA LEU A 5 -11.26 -1.64 8.19
C LEU A 5 -10.41 -0.48 8.74
N SER A 6 -10.52 0.71 8.14
CA SER A 6 -9.81 1.90 8.56
C SER A 6 -10.63 2.82 9.45
N ASP A 7 -11.92 2.56 9.61
CA ASP A 7 -12.83 3.37 10.38
C ASP A 7 -12.60 3.23 11.90
N GLU A 8 -12.82 4.31 12.66
CA GLU A 8 -12.59 4.32 14.11
C GLU A 8 -13.42 3.27 14.86
N GLU A 9 -14.65 3.06 14.42
CA GLU A 9 -15.54 2.06 15.02
C GLU A 9 -15.03 0.62 14.84
N ASN A 10 -14.26 0.38 13.78
CA ASN A 10 -13.70 -0.93 13.44
C ASN A 10 -12.24 -1.10 13.86
N ARG A 11 -11.68 -0.18 14.62
CA ARG A 11 -10.32 -0.27 15.20
C ARG A 11 -10.17 -1.36 16.26
N SER A 12 -11.25 -2.04 16.63
CA SER A 12 -11.18 -3.09 17.64
C SER A 12 -10.22 -4.21 17.20
N SER A 13 -9.54 -4.80 18.15
CA SER A 13 -8.64 -5.94 17.90
C SER A 13 -9.37 -7.13 17.23
N GLU A 14 -10.68 -7.19 17.41
CA GLU A 14 -11.52 -8.23 16.82
C GLU A 14 -11.49 -8.19 15.29
N TYR A 15 -11.66 -7.02 14.67
CA TYR A 15 -11.68 -6.91 13.20
C TYR A 15 -10.29 -6.93 12.58
N ARG A 16 -9.32 -6.29 13.21
CA ARG A 16 -7.95 -6.23 12.72
C ARG A 16 -7.25 -7.57 12.66
N ASN A 17 -7.64 -8.49 13.54
CA ASN A 17 -7.01 -9.79 13.70
C ASN A 17 -7.84 -10.95 13.12
N ARG A 18 -8.88 -10.65 12.35
CA ARG A 18 -9.69 -11.67 11.66
C ARG A 18 -9.00 -12.20 10.42
N GLN A 19 -9.52 -13.31 9.95
CA GLN A 19 -9.19 -13.86 8.66
C GLN A 19 -10.16 -13.34 7.60
N TYR A 20 -9.60 -12.81 6.52
CA TYR A 20 -10.33 -12.37 5.33
C TYR A 20 -9.85 -13.19 4.14
N SER A 21 -10.76 -13.59 3.29
CA SER A 21 -10.44 -14.28 2.03
C SER A 21 -11.24 -13.66 0.90
N LEU A 22 -10.60 -13.43 -0.23
CA LEU A 22 -11.30 -13.05 -1.45
C LEU A 22 -12.05 -14.25 -1.99
N THR A 23 -13.25 -14.01 -2.50
CA THR A 23 -14.11 -15.02 -3.14
C THR A 23 -14.29 -14.74 -4.63
N GLU A 24 -13.83 -13.57 -5.08
CA GLU A 24 -13.88 -13.10 -6.46
C GLU A 24 -12.87 -11.97 -6.67
N GLU A 25 -12.64 -11.61 -7.91
CA GLU A 25 -11.80 -10.48 -8.26
C GLU A 25 -12.42 -9.14 -7.83
N ILE A 26 -11.59 -8.18 -7.46
CA ILE A 26 -12.04 -6.83 -7.07
C ILE A 26 -11.42 -5.82 -8.04
N ARG A 27 -12.27 -5.04 -8.70
CA ARG A 27 -11.86 -3.87 -9.45
C ARG A 27 -12.14 -2.62 -8.60
N LEU A 28 -11.07 -1.89 -8.26
CA LEU A 28 -11.19 -0.66 -7.47
C LEU A 28 -11.47 0.55 -8.35
N ASN A 29 -10.83 0.62 -9.51
CA ASN A 29 -11.01 1.65 -10.52
C ASN A 29 -11.10 1.06 -11.92
N ASP A 30 -11.63 1.83 -12.89
CA ASP A 30 -11.55 1.49 -14.30
C ASP A 30 -10.11 1.72 -14.80
N THR A 31 -9.47 0.67 -15.26
CA THR A 31 -8.07 0.68 -15.66
C THR A 31 -7.85 0.90 -17.15
N SER A 32 -8.90 1.20 -17.90
CA SER A 32 -8.83 1.43 -19.35
C SER A 32 -7.87 2.56 -19.76
N ASP A 33 -7.64 3.53 -18.86
CA ASP A 33 -6.71 4.65 -19.03
C ASP A 33 -5.58 4.65 -17.99
N TYR A 34 -5.15 3.47 -17.53
CA TYR A 34 -4.10 3.33 -16.52
C TYR A 34 -2.82 4.10 -16.87
N ALA A 35 -2.44 4.10 -18.14
CA ALA A 35 -1.23 4.79 -18.60
C ALA A 35 -1.28 6.32 -18.40
N GLY A 36 -2.48 6.90 -18.31
CA GLY A 36 -2.72 8.33 -18.09
C GLY A 36 -2.81 8.76 -16.62
N TRP A 37 -2.75 7.81 -15.67
CA TRP A 37 -3.00 8.11 -14.25
C TRP A 37 -1.97 9.03 -13.57
N SER A 38 -0.79 9.20 -14.17
CA SER A 38 0.17 10.20 -13.72
C SER A 38 -0.24 11.64 -14.01
N GLU A 39 -1.13 11.86 -14.98
CA GLU A 39 -1.61 13.17 -15.39
C GLU A 39 -3.04 13.42 -14.91
N ALA A 40 -3.89 12.39 -14.99
CA ALA A 40 -5.28 12.45 -14.57
C ALA A 40 -5.65 11.12 -13.89
N GLY A 41 -5.67 11.11 -12.57
CA GLY A 41 -6.03 9.91 -11.80
C GLY A 41 -7.50 9.52 -11.94
N PRO A 42 -7.84 8.29 -11.60
CA PRO A 42 -9.22 7.80 -11.57
C PRO A 42 -10.03 8.44 -10.44
N GLU A 43 -11.32 8.12 -10.38
CA GLU A 43 -12.26 8.74 -9.43
C GLU A 43 -11.97 8.38 -7.97
N TYR A 44 -11.51 7.13 -7.72
CA TYR A 44 -11.41 6.61 -6.36
C TYR A 44 -9.96 6.49 -5.91
N ASP A 45 -9.58 7.33 -4.96
CA ASP A 45 -8.34 7.23 -4.22
C ASP A 45 -8.49 6.20 -3.09
N TRP A 46 -7.53 5.28 -3.02
CA TRP A 46 -7.57 4.20 -2.02
C TRP A 46 -7.08 4.69 -0.67
N ARG A 47 -7.89 4.48 0.36
CA ARG A 47 -7.44 4.66 1.74
C ARG A 47 -6.84 3.35 2.25
N PRO A 48 -5.53 3.31 2.58
CA PRO A 48 -4.88 2.09 3.03
C PRO A 48 -5.54 1.43 4.25
N ILE A 49 -5.57 0.12 4.28
CA ILE A 49 -6.01 -0.65 5.45
C ILE A 49 -4.95 -0.50 6.54
N GLY A 50 -5.35 -0.29 7.79
CA GLY A 50 -4.41 -0.24 8.91
C GLY A 50 -3.78 1.11 9.17
N VAL A 51 -4.32 2.22 8.60
CA VAL A 51 -3.88 3.59 8.90
C VAL A 51 -3.97 3.90 10.39
N ALA A 52 -5.12 3.65 10.99
CA ALA A 52 -5.37 3.98 12.39
C ALA A 52 -4.83 2.95 13.38
N ALA A 53 -4.72 1.70 12.95
CA ALA A 53 -4.18 0.61 13.74
C ALA A 53 -3.75 -0.53 12.82
N ALA A 54 -2.51 -0.99 12.94
CA ALA A 54 -1.92 -2.00 12.09
C ALA A 54 -2.78 -3.26 11.94
N PHE A 55 -2.83 -3.79 10.72
CA PHE A 55 -3.50 -5.06 10.43
C PHE A 55 -2.67 -6.22 11.02
N GLY A 56 -3.30 -7.06 11.82
CA GLY A 56 -2.67 -8.22 12.47
C GLY A 56 -3.32 -9.56 12.15
N GLY A 57 -4.29 -9.57 11.24
CA GLY A 57 -5.03 -10.76 10.84
C GLY A 57 -4.40 -11.51 9.67
N VAL A 58 -5.21 -12.32 9.01
CA VAL A 58 -4.86 -13.02 7.78
C VAL A 58 -5.67 -12.45 6.62
N PHE A 59 -5.00 -12.01 5.57
CA PHE A 59 -5.61 -11.65 4.31
C PHE A 59 -5.17 -12.64 3.24
N ASP A 60 -6.10 -13.47 2.80
CA ASP A 60 -5.87 -14.47 1.76
C ASP A 60 -6.55 -14.02 0.46
N GLY A 61 -5.75 -13.66 -0.53
CA GLY A 61 -6.24 -13.34 -1.87
C GLY A 61 -6.86 -14.54 -2.58
N ASN A 62 -6.60 -15.77 -2.09
CA ASN A 62 -7.12 -17.01 -2.66
C ASN A 62 -6.86 -17.15 -4.17
N GLY A 63 -5.79 -16.53 -4.66
CA GLY A 63 -5.42 -16.48 -6.08
C GLY A 63 -6.18 -15.44 -6.91
N HIS A 64 -7.11 -14.69 -6.30
CA HIS A 64 -7.84 -13.62 -6.97
C HIS A 64 -7.03 -12.34 -7.10
N THR A 65 -7.48 -11.48 -8.01
CA THR A 65 -6.85 -10.21 -8.34
C THR A 65 -7.61 -9.04 -7.72
N ILE A 66 -6.89 -8.07 -7.21
CA ILE A 66 -7.36 -6.70 -6.97
C ILE A 66 -6.71 -5.82 -8.02
N SER A 67 -7.50 -5.15 -8.86
CA SER A 67 -7.01 -4.27 -9.91
C SER A 67 -7.36 -2.82 -9.69
N GLY A 68 -6.51 -1.92 -10.19
CA GLY A 68 -6.77 -0.50 -10.18
C GLY A 68 -6.61 0.16 -8.81
N LEU A 69 -5.62 -0.28 -8.04
CA LEU A 69 -5.25 0.37 -6.79
C LEU A 69 -4.58 1.71 -7.10
N TYR A 70 -5.23 2.81 -6.74
CA TYR A 70 -4.73 4.16 -6.95
C TYR A 70 -4.57 4.89 -5.63
N ILE A 71 -3.39 5.45 -5.41
CA ILE A 71 -3.07 6.38 -4.33
C ILE A 71 -2.24 7.52 -4.94
N ASN A 72 -2.76 8.74 -4.84
CA ASN A 72 -2.00 9.94 -5.17
C ASN A 72 -2.25 10.97 -4.06
N ALA A 73 -1.40 10.93 -3.04
CA ALA A 73 -1.61 11.69 -1.83
C ALA A 73 -0.41 12.56 -1.50
N ASP A 74 -0.69 13.82 -1.23
CA ASP A 74 0.25 14.75 -0.62
C ASP A 74 0.02 14.74 0.90
N MET A 75 1.03 14.33 1.64
CA MET A 75 0.95 14.15 3.09
C MET A 75 1.30 15.42 3.87
N GLU A 76 1.71 16.51 3.20
CA GLU A 76 2.03 17.77 3.87
C GLU A 76 0.78 18.54 4.31
N ASP A 77 -0.33 18.38 3.57
CA ASP A 77 -1.54 19.18 3.77
C ASP A 77 -2.57 18.56 4.72
N ASP A 78 -2.27 17.38 5.30
CA ASP A 78 -3.19 16.70 6.20
C ASP A 78 -2.89 17.02 7.68
N ASN A 79 -3.39 18.19 8.10
CA ASN A 79 -3.43 18.59 9.52
C ASN A 79 -4.42 17.73 10.34
N THR A 80 -4.87 16.63 9.81
CA THR A 80 -5.64 15.63 10.54
C THR A 80 -4.68 14.61 11.16
N ALA A 81 -4.94 14.23 12.40
CA ALA A 81 -4.21 13.20 13.14
C ALA A 81 -4.32 11.78 12.51
N ASP A 82 -4.76 11.72 11.28
CA ASP A 82 -4.96 10.52 10.50
C ASP A 82 -3.64 10.17 9.78
N ALA A 83 -2.83 9.40 10.47
CA ALA A 83 -1.49 8.99 10.06
C ALA A 83 -1.47 8.16 8.75
N ARG A 84 -1.90 8.73 7.63
CA ARG A 84 -1.74 8.12 6.29
C ARG A 84 -0.30 8.18 5.78
N LYS A 85 0.68 8.17 6.68
CA LYS A 85 2.09 8.34 6.30
C LYS A 85 2.67 7.15 5.54
N ASN A 86 1.93 6.06 5.39
CA ASN A 86 2.36 4.86 4.69
C ASN A 86 1.45 4.55 3.50
N GLY A 87 2.03 4.42 2.30
CA GLY A 87 1.31 4.09 1.07
C GLY A 87 1.28 2.59 0.78
N GLY A 88 0.11 2.07 0.33
CA GLY A 88 -0.06 0.68 -0.06
C GLY A 88 -1.51 0.20 0.06
N LEU A 89 -1.77 -1.07 -0.29
CA LEU A 89 -3.04 -1.71 0.04
C LEU A 89 -3.26 -1.68 1.54
N PHE A 90 -2.20 -1.95 2.29
CA PHE A 90 -2.12 -1.77 3.74
C PHE A 90 -1.15 -0.62 4.07
N ALA A 91 -1.53 0.26 4.99
CA ALA A 91 -0.59 1.22 5.57
C ALA A 91 0.43 0.48 6.45
N GLN A 92 -0.08 -0.31 7.39
CA GLN A 92 0.74 -1.04 8.34
C GLN A 92 0.20 -2.45 8.59
N ILE A 93 1.13 -3.43 8.63
CA ILE A 93 0.88 -4.80 9.07
C ILE A 93 1.78 -5.09 10.27
N PHE A 94 1.19 -5.61 11.36
CA PHE A 94 1.95 -6.05 12.53
C PHE A 94 1.52 -7.44 12.97
N GLY A 95 2.39 -8.43 12.80
CA GLY A 95 2.10 -9.82 13.14
C GLY A 95 1.08 -10.51 12.23
N GLY A 96 0.65 -9.83 11.15
CA GLY A 96 -0.34 -10.33 10.21
C GLY A 96 0.26 -11.10 9.04
N THR A 97 -0.61 -11.73 8.27
CA THR A 97 -0.27 -12.50 7.06
C THR A 97 -1.04 -11.96 5.86
N VAL A 98 -0.34 -11.74 4.74
CA VAL A 98 -0.94 -11.49 3.42
C VAL A 98 -0.42 -12.52 2.46
N LYS A 99 -1.32 -13.22 1.78
CA LYS A 99 -0.92 -14.33 0.90
C LYS A 99 -1.83 -14.52 -0.30
N ASN A 100 -1.30 -15.23 -1.33
CA ASN A 100 -2.04 -15.65 -2.52
C ASN A 100 -2.80 -14.49 -3.19
N LEU A 101 -2.21 -13.31 -3.24
CA LEU A 101 -2.85 -12.09 -3.72
C LEU A 101 -2.16 -11.59 -5.00
N ASN A 102 -2.96 -11.27 -6.01
CA ASN A 102 -2.48 -10.57 -7.18
C ASN A 102 -2.96 -9.11 -7.14
N LEU A 103 -2.04 -8.18 -7.33
CA LEU A 103 -2.33 -6.76 -7.53
C LEU A 103 -1.92 -6.37 -8.93
N THR A 104 -2.81 -5.79 -9.71
CA THR A 104 -2.51 -5.33 -11.07
C THR A 104 -2.92 -3.88 -11.27
N GLU A 105 -2.22 -3.21 -12.18
CA GLU A 105 -2.50 -1.81 -12.49
C GLU A 105 -2.49 -0.94 -11.23
N VAL A 106 -1.43 -1.14 -10.44
CA VAL A 106 -1.20 -0.38 -9.21
C VAL A 106 -0.52 0.94 -9.56
N TYR A 107 -1.08 2.04 -9.06
CA TYR A 107 -0.45 3.35 -9.10
C TYR A 107 -0.41 3.93 -7.69
N ILE A 108 0.77 4.11 -7.17
CA ILE A 108 0.97 4.72 -5.86
C ILE A 108 1.99 5.84 -6.00
N ALA A 109 1.58 7.06 -5.67
CA ALA A 109 2.45 8.22 -5.56
C ALA A 109 2.14 8.92 -4.23
N VAL A 110 3.09 8.91 -3.32
CA VAL A 110 2.92 9.49 -1.97
C VAL A 110 4.04 10.48 -1.72
N SER A 111 3.68 11.75 -1.50
CA SER A 111 4.61 12.85 -1.22
C SER A 111 4.46 13.39 0.22
N GLY A 112 5.29 14.36 0.56
CA GLY A 112 5.32 14.97 1.87
C GLY A 112 6.00 14.09 2.93
N ASP A 113 5.57 14.18 4.18
CA ASP A 113 6.10 13.41 5.32
C ASP A 113 5.81 11.89 5.23
N ALA A 114 5.69 11.32 4.03
CA ALA A 114 5.48 9.88 3.85
C ALA A 114 6.63 9.09 4.49
N LEU A 115 6.30 8.06 5.27
CA LEU A 115 7.30 7.23 5.93
C LEU A 115 7.72 6.07 5.04
N ASP A 116 6.77 5.23 4.68
CA ASP A 116 7.08 3.98 3.95
C ASP A 116 6.03 3.73 2.86
N THR A 117 6.48 3.32 1.67
CA THR A 117 5.60 3.12 0.51
C THR A 117 5.90 1.79 -0.18
N GLY A 118 4.87 0.97 -0.37
CA GLY A 118 4.95 -0.28 -1.12
C GLY A 118 3.56 -0.75 -1.56
N ALA A 119 3.46 -1.50 -2.65
CA ALA A 119 2.15 -1.84 -3.22
C ALA A 119 1.28 -2.69 -2.28
N ILE A 120 1.87 -3.69 -1.61
CA ILE A 120 1.15 -4.50 -0.63
C ILE A 120 1.05 -3.73 0.69
N ALA A 121 2.17 -3.21 1.20
CA ALA A 121 2.16 -2.49 2.46
C ALA A 121 3.25 -1.41 2.50
N GLY A 122 2.96 -0.27 3.10
CA GLY A 122 4.01 0.68 3.43
C GLY A 122 4.97 0.07 4.45
N SER A 123 4.46 -0.40 5.59
CA SER A 123 5.27 -1.04 6.64
C SER A 123 4.71 -2.40 7.04
N ALA A 124 5.59 -3.39 7.18
CA ALA A 124 5.26 -4.75 7.60
C ALA A 124 6.24 -5.25 8.66
N SER A 125 5.81 -5.31 9.91
CA SER A 125 6.63 -5.77 11.04
C SER A 125 6.15 -7.11 11.59
N LYS A 126 7.07 -8.07 11.78
CA LYS A 126 6.74 -9.43 12.23
C LYS A 126 5.68 -10.09 11.36
N ALA A 127 5.57 -9.67 10.11
CA ALA A 127 4.55 -10.08 9.17
C ALA A 127 5.04 -11.23 8.28
N GLU A 128 4.10 -11.96 7.71
CA GLU A 128 4.36 -12.92 6.64
C GLU A 128 3.64 -12.45 5.37
N ILE A 129 4.39 -12.29 4.26
CA ILE A 129 3.85 -11.97 2.94
C ILE A 129 4.31 -13.08 2.00
N SER A 130 3.37 -13.80 1.40
CA SER A 130 3.73 -14.95 0.60
C SER A 130 2.85 -15.15 -0.63
N ASP A 131 3.50 -15.65 -1.68
CA ASP A 131 2.82 -16.08 -2.89
C ASP A 131 1.93 -14.96 -3.48
N CYS A 132 2.47 -13.73 -3.53
CA CYS A 132 1.81 -12.55 -4.04
C CYS A 132 2.51 -12.03 -5.28
N THR A 133 1.73 -11.53 -6.24
CA THR A 133 2.25 -10.85 -7.43
C THR A 133 1.76 -9.41 -7.48
N VAL A 134 2.61 -8.51 -7.93
CA VAL A 134 2.27 -7.09 -8.08
C VAL A 134 2.77 -6.61 -9.43
N ASP A 135 1.91 -5.94 -10.18
CA ASP A 135 2.23 -5.17 -11.38
C ASP A 135 1.83 -3.71 -11.19
N GLY A 136 2.76 -2.78 -11.45
CA GLY A 136 2.43 -1.36 -11.39
C GLY A 136 3.58 -0.40 -11.13
N LEU A 137 3.20 0.80 -10.68
CA LEU A 137 4.10 1.92 -10.41
C LEU A 137 4.00 2.33 -8.94
N VAL A 138 5.14 2.35 -8.25
CA VAL A 138 5.26 2.81 -6.87
C VAL A 138 6.26 3.97 -6.81
N ILE A 139 5.79 5.13 -6.36
CA ILE A 139 6.58 6.35 -6.21
C ILE A 139 6.51 6.80 -4.76
N GLY A 140 7.65 6.84 -4.08
CA GLY A 140 7.80 7.44 -2.76
C GLY A 140 8.71 8.64 -2.81
N TYR A 141 8.43 9.66 -2.01
CA TYR A 141 9.22 10.88 -1.95
C TYR A 141 10.17 10.91 -0.77
N GLU A 142 9.79 10.28 0.33
CA GLU A 142 10.60 10.15 1.54
C GLU A 142 10.46 8.74 2.13
N GLY A 143 11.28 8.41 3.13
CA GLY A 143 11.23 7.11 3.79
C GLY A 143 11.69 5.94 2.91
N TYR A 144 11.16 4.76 3.18
CA TYR A 144 11.51 3.54 2.46
C TYR A 144 10.49 3.24 1.38
N THR A 145 10.96 3.05 0.15
CA THR A 145 10.10 2.73 -1.00
C THR A 145 10.49 1.39 -1.59
N GLY A 146 9.55 0.47 -1.70
CA GLY A 146 9.73 -0.85 -2.30
C GLY A 146 8.58 -1.24 -3.21
N GLY A 147 8.81 -2.13 -4.16
CA GLY A 147 7.77 -2.61 -5.07
C GLY A 147 6.66 -3.34 -4.34
N LEU A 148 7.00 -4.24 -3.42
CA LEU A 148 6.05 -4.99 -2.62
C LEU A 148 5.77 -4.30 -1.28
N VAL A 149 6.83 -3.97 -0.52
CA VAL A 149 6.75 -3.40 0.83
C VAL A 149 7.83 -2.34 0.98
N GLY A 150 7.48 -1.18 1.54
CA GLY A 150 8.44 -0.12 1.80
C GLY A 150 9.44 -0.51 2.88
N ASN A 151 8.95 -0.89 4.05
CA ASN A 151 9.78 -1.28 5.19
C ASN A 151 9.28 -2.61 5.76
N ALA A 152 10.14 -3.63 5.70
CA ALA A 152 9.77 -4.98 6.11
C ALA A 152 10.68 -5.52 7.21
N SER A 153 10.07 -6.09 8.26
CA SER A 153 10.73 -7.00 9.20
C SER A 153 9.85 -8.23 9.41
N GLY A 154 10.27 -9.36 8.88
CA GLY A 154 9.48 -10.58 8.84
C GLY A 154 9.87 -11.44 7.65
N THR A 155 8.92 -12.16 7.10
CA THR A 155 9.17 -13.08 5.99
C THR A 155 8.42 -12.63 4.74
N ILE A 156 9.15 -12.48 3.63
CA ILE A 156 8.58 -12.31 2.29
C ILE A 156 9.09 -13.49 1.46
N ARG A 157 8.19 -14.27 0.86
CA ARG A 157 8.55 -15.46 0.08
C ARG A 157 7.58 -15.72 -1.07
N GLY A 158 8.10 -16.23 -2.19
CA GLY A 158 7.29 -16.57 -3.35
C GLY A 158 6.55 -15.36 -3.96
N CYS A 159 7.06 -14.14 -3.74
CA CYS A 159 6.44 -12.92 -4.23
C CYS A 159 7.21 -12.37 -5.43
N GLU A 160 6.49 -11.70 -6.32
CA GLU A 160 7.04 -11.09 -7.53
C GLU A 160 6.54 -9.65 -7.67
N PHE A 161 7.40 -8.76 -8.09
CA PHE A 161 7.05 -7.42 -8.51
C PHE A 161 7.50 -7.18 -9.95
N ASP A 162 6.54 -6.94 -10.84
CA ASP A 162 6.76 -6.57 -12.23
C ASP A 162 6.31 -5.12 -12.43
N GLY A 163 7.24 -4.18 -12.39
CA GLY A 163 6.85 -2.77 -12.46
C GLY A 163 7.99 -1.81 -12.23
N ILE A 164 7.62 -0.59 -11.87
CA ILE A 164 8.57 0.51 -11.69
C ILE A 164 8.49 1.02 -10.24
N VAL A 165 9.63 1.05 -9.57
CA VAL A 165 9.80 1.74 -8.30
C VAL A 165 10.61 3.01 -8.53
N ARG A 166 10.11 4.14 -8.05
CA ARG A 166 10.81 5.43 -8.12
C ARG A 166 10.89 6.07 -6.75
N ALA A 167 12.05 6.64 -6.43
CA ALA A 167 12.15 7.68 -5.42
C ALA A 167 12.09 9.01 -6.16
N ALA A 168 11.09 9.81 -5.87
CA ALA A 168 11.02 11.18 -6.35
C ALA A 168 11.54 12.10 -5.24
N LYS A 169 12.36 13.07 -5.60
CA LYS A 169 12.79 14.13 -4.69
C LYS A 169 11.79 15.27 -4.84
N ASP A 170 11.26 15.75 -3.74
CA ASP A 170 10.56 17.02 -3.75
C ASP A 170 11.56 18.13 -4.11
N LEU A 171 11.32 18.78 -5.26
CA LEU A 171 12.22 19.81 -5.77
C LEU A 171 12.08 21.14 -5.02
N ASP A 172 11.01 21.30 -4.24
CA ASP A 172 10.70 22.53 -3.52
C ASP A 172 11.14 22.50 -2.06
N ASN A 173 11.53 21.34 -1.52
CA ASN A 173 11.95 21.20 -0.13
C ASN A 173 13.47 20.95 -0.03
N ASP A 174 14.23 21.99 0.33
CA ASP A 174 15.69 21.93 0.56
C ASP A 174 16.06 21.08 1.80
N GLN A 175 15.05 20.65 2.58
CA GLN A 175 15.17 19.74 3.73
C GLN A 175 14.83 18.29 3.36
N ALA A 176 14.90 17.95 2.08
CA ALA A 176 14.51 16.63 1.57
C ALA A 176 15.10 15.50 2.42
N GLY A 177 14.25 14.69 2.99
CA GLY A 177 14.57 13.45 3.64
C GLY A 177 15.30 12.50 2.69
N GLN A 178 15.98 11.50 3.21
CA GLN A 178 16.64 10.49 2.39
C GLN A 178 15.60 9.45 1.95
N ALA A 179 15.37 9.32 0.66
CA ALA A 179 14.60 8.23 0.12
C ALA A 179 15.48 6.98 -0.07
N TYR A 180 15.03 5.85 0.47
CA TYR A 180 15.69 4.57 0.32
C TYR A 180 14.86 3.68 -0.60
N ILE A 181 15.43 3.25 -1.72
CA ILE A 181 14.79 2.31 -2.63
C ILE A 181 15.35 0.92 -2.36
N GLY A 182 14.47 -0.01 -1.99
CA GLY A 182 14.75 -1.43 -1.94
C GLY A 182 13.98 -2.14 -3.05
N GLY A 183 14.71 -2.90 -3.90
CA GLY A 183 14.09 -3.94 -4.72
C GLY A 183 14.15 -5.26 -3.97
N ILE A 184 13.21 -6.14 -4.17
CA ILE A 184 13.39 -7.54 -3.82
C ILE A 184 13.99 -8.21 -5.01
#